data_ab2187fdd23c9c4a3851b4df672de6d1
#
_entry.id   ab2187fdd23c9c4a3851b4df672de6d1
#
_cell.length_a   1.000
_cell.length_b   1.000
_cell.length_c   1.000
_cell.angle_alpha   90.00
_cell.angle_beta   90.00
_cell.angle_gamma   90.00
#
_symmetry.space_group_name_H-M   'P 1'
#
loop_
_entity.id
_entity.type
_entity.pdbx_description
1 polymer ?
#
loop_
_entity_poly.entity_id
_entity_poly.type
_entity_poly.pdbx_seq_one_letter_code
_entity_poly.pdbx_strand_id
1 'polypeptide(L)'
;QHIVNGIPLYYQTTNANAAISLSTDKCRPGAIGGLLLTGSGVTLGIWDPGAVLRTHVEFGGRATQRDSASQTHAHATHVAGTMIAAGTSAAARGMSPEASLDFYDWNSDTTEMNTAAQLGLRVSNHSYGLITGWQMLSFVPTGGDGDIDPIPIVNWTWFGDTRISAVEDYNFGYYSFEAREWDQIAINNPRYLFVKSAGNDRNQGPAAGTAHSVYDYAEGRYVLSTDTRSLDGNGGYDCISHAGTAKNGLTVGAVNDVAGGYQRPQLVTMSSFSCWGPA
;
A
#
# COMPACT_ATOMS: atom_id res chain seq x y z
N GLN A 1 -12.90 13.99 4.81
CA GLN A 1 -13.98 14.51 5.67
C GLN A 1 -15.19 13.60 5.54
N HIS A 2 -15.60 12.95 6.64
CA HIS A 2 -16.85 12.20 6.74
C HIS A 2 -17.85 13.00 7.58
N ILE A 3 -19.11 12.99 7.18
CA ILE A 3 -20.20 13.54 7.99
C ILE A 3 -21.03 12.37 8.50
N VAL A 4 -21.06 12.21 9.81
CA VAL A 4 -21.88 11.19 10.48
C VAL A 4 -22.87 11.91 11.40
N ASN A 5 -24.16 11.72 11.18
CA ASN A 5 -25.24 12.39 11.94
C ASN A 5 -25.07 13.92 12.02
N GLY A 6 -24.64 14.56 10.91
CA GLY A 6 -24.43 16.01 10.84
C GLY A 6 -23.15 16.52 11.51
N ILE A 7 -22.32 15.64 12.06
CA ILE A 7 -21.03 15.99 12.69
C ILE A 7 -19.90 15.70 11.70
N PRO A 8 -19.10 16.70 11.35
CA PRO A 8 -17.91 16.47 10.51
C PRO A 8 -16.86 15.71 11.30
N LEU A 9 -16.49 14.55 10.79
CA LEU A 9 -15.34 13.76 11.26
C LEU A 9 -14.14 14.04 10.37
N TYR A 10 -13.02 14.32 10.98
CA TYR A 10 -11.74 14.56 10.29
C TYR A 10 -10.79 13.41 10.57
N TYR A 11 -10.16 12.89 9.52
CA TYR A 11 -9.03 12.01 9.69
C TYR A 11 -7.82 12.86 10.09
N GLN A 12 -7.15 12.46 11.13
CA GLN A 12 -5.90 13.04 11.56
C GLN A 12 -4.80 11.99 11.45
N THR A 13 -3.71 12.33 10.77
CA THR A 13 -2.52 11.49 10.75
C THR A 13 -1.74 11.71 12.05
N THR A 14 -1.33 10.62 12.69
CA THR A 14 -0.55 10.67 13.94
C THR A 14 0.85 10.11 13.69
N ASN A 15 1.59 10.67 12.73
CA ASN A 15 2.97 10.26 12.45
C ASN A 15 3.86 10.27 13.71
N ALA A 16 3.53 11.12 14.69
CA ALA A 16 4.24 11.14 15.96
C ALA A 16 4.15 9.81 16.71
N ASN A 17 2.95 9.21 16.80
CA ASN A 17 2.77 7.89 17.42
C ASN A 17 3.45 6.78 16.62
N ALA A 18 3.33 6.81 15.30
CA ALA A 18 4.03 5.87 14.44
C ALA A 18 5.56 5.95 14.60
N ALA A 19 6.12 7.17 14.73
CA ALA A 19 7.53 7.36 14.98
C ALA A 19 7.98 6.78 16.33
N ILE A 20 7.13 6.91 17.36
CA ILE A 20 7.37 6.32 18.68
C ILE A 20 7.31 4.79 18.59
N SER A 21 6.28 4.23 17.96
CA SER A 21 6.10 2.78 17.78
C SER A 21 7.28 2.13 17.06
N LEU A 22 7.83 2.82 16.03
CA LEU A 22 8.98 2.37 15.24
C LEU A 22 10.33 2.80 15.82
N SER A 23 10.34 3.56 16.91
CA SER A 23 11.56 4.16 17.51
C SER A 23 12.30 5.14 16.59
N THR A 24 11.68 5.64 15.53
CA THR A 24 12.25 6.64 14.64
C THR A 24 12.44 7.98 15.35
N ASP A 25 11.60 8.30 16.34
CA ASP A 25 11.73 9.45 17.23
C ASP A 25 13.08 9.47 17.95
N LYS A 26 13.64 8.31 18.29
CA LYS A 26 14.93 8.16 18.99
C LYS A 26 16.14 8.41 18.11
N CYS A 27 15.97 8.41 16.78
CA CYS A 27 17.03 8.68 15.83
C CYS A 27 17.21 10.19 15.55
N ARG A 28 16.26 11.02 15.96
CA ARG A 28 16.20 12.46 15.66
C ARG A 28 17.15 13.28 16.54
N PRO A 29 17.53 14.51 16.11
CA PRO A 29 18.28 15.44 16.93
C PRO A 29 17.64 15.70 18.30
N GLY A 30 18.43 15.67 19.35
CA GLY A 30 17.98 15.86 20.74
C GLY A 30 17.35 14.63 21.38
N ALA A 31 17.20 13.52 20.66
CA ALA A 31 16.70 12.26 21.20
C ALA A 31 17.78 11.47 21.93
N ILE A 32 17.35 10.57 22.84
CA ILE A 32 18.21 9.73 23.69
C ILE A 32 19.17 8.85 22.86
N GLY A 33 18.77 8.48 21.64
CA GLY A 33 19.60 7.66 20.75
C GLY A 33 20.84 8.35 20.18
N GLY A 34 20.92 9.67 20.21
CA GLY A 34 22.09 10.47 19.83
C GLY A 34 22.50 10.41 18.35
N LEU A 35 21.66 9.87 17.47
CA LEU A 35 22.03 9.62 16.06
C LEU A 35 21.93 10.86 15.17
N LEU A 36 21.17 11.88 15.57
CA LEU A 36 21.00 13.15 14.84
C LEU A 36 20.53 12.98 13.38
N LEU A 37 19.72 11.96 13.09
CA LEU A 37 19.27 11.66 11.73
C LEU A 37 18.02 12.44 11.37
N THR A 38 18.06 13.15 10.24
CA THR A 38 16.94 13.94 9.71
C THR A 38 16.58 13.58 8.27
N GLY A 39 17.42 12.82 7.60
CA GLY A 39 17.34 12.54 6.17
C GLY A 39 17.97 13.62 5.29
N SER A 40 18.65 14.60 5.87
CA SER A 40 19.35 15.67 5.11
C SER A 40 20.34 15.07 4.11
N GLY A 41 20.29 15.54 2.86
CA GLY A 41 21.12 15.04 1.76
C GLY A 41 20.69 13.69 1.19
N VAL A 42 19.58 13.10 1.65
CA VAL A 42 19.03 11.85 1.12
C VAL A 42 17.84 12.16 0.21
N THR A 43 17.79 11.53 -0.96
CA THR A 43 16.60 11.50 -1.82
C THR A 43 15.92 10.15 -1.69
N LEU A 44 14.63 10.17 -1.38
CA LEU A 44 13.74 9.01 -1.33
C LEU A 44 12.88 8.96 -2.58
N GLY A 45 12.44 7.76 -2.99
CA GLY A 45 11.50 7.56 -4.08
C GLY A 45 10.11 7.18 -3.58
N ILE A 46 9.08 7.53 -4.34
CA ILE A 46 7.72 7.03 -4.14
C ILE A 46 7.07 6.79 -5.49
N TRP A 47 6.42 5.64 -5.64
CA TRP A 47 5.44 5.36 -6.68
C TRP A 47 4.07 5.19 -6.03
N ASP A 48 3.02 5.80 -6.60
CA ASP A 48 1.70 5.84 -5.96
C ASP A 48 0.61 6.19 -7.01
N PRO A 49 -0.71 6.17 -6.71
CA PRO A 49 -1.76 6.40 -7.71
C PRO A 49 -1.88 7.86 -8.18
N GLY A 50 -0.80 8.48 -8.59
CA GLY A 50 -0.77 9.83 -9.15
C GLY A 50 0.16 10.79 -8.43
N ALA A 51 0.08 12.07 -8.79
CA ALA A 51 1.01 13.08 -8.33
C ALA A 51 0.82 13.46 -6.85
N VAL A 52 1.93 13.80 -6.20
CA VAL A 52 1.93 14.42 -4.86
C VAL A 52 1.54 15.90 -4.99
N LEU A 53 0.74 16.41 -4.05
CA LEU A 53 0.48 17.85 -3.92
C LEU A 53 1.75 18.57 -3.43
N ARG A 54 2.73 18.72 -4.33
CA ARG A 54 4.08 19.26 -4.02
C ARG A 54 4.10 20.66 -3.42
N THR A 55 3.00 21.42 -3.59
CA THR A 55 2.85 22.76 -3.00
C THR A 55 2.40 22.73 -1.53
N HIS A 56 2.17 21.54 -0.97
CA HIS A 56 1.80 21.41 0.43
C HIS A 56 2.89 21.99 1.35
N VAL A 57 2.47 22.77 2.35
CA VAL A 57 3.38 23.53 3.26
C VAL A 57 4.45 22.64 3.93
N GLU A 58 4.14 21.39 4.22
CA GLU A 58 5.06 20.43 4.84
C GLU A 58 6.22 20.00 3.93
N PHE A 59 6.15 20.23 2.62
CA PHE A 59 7.20 19.78 1.72
C PHE A 59 8.29 20.83 1.44
N GLY A 60 7.96 22.12 1.53
CA GLY A 60 8.96 23.18 1.39
C GLY A 60 9.80 23.13 0.12
N GLY A 61 9.23 22.66 -1.00
CA GLY A 61 9.94 22.49 -2.29
C GLY A 61 10.82 21.26 -2.40
N ARG A 62 10.81 20.34 -1.42
CA ARG A 62 11.64 19.11 -1.41
C ARG A 62 11.03 17.93 -2.18
N ALA A 63 9.80 18.05 -2.69
CA ALA A 63 9.13 17.02 -3.48
C ALA A 63 9.18 17.38 -4.98
N THR A 64 9.72 16.49 -5.80
CA THR A 64 9.92 16.67 -7.24
C THR A 64 9.22 15.55 -8.00
N GLN A 65 8.31 15.91 -8.93
CA GLN A 65 7.74 14.95 -9.87
C GLN A 65 8.73 14.61 -10.96
N ARG A 66 8.84 13.34 -11.29
CA ARG A 66 9.80 12.82 -12.27
C ARG A 66 9.16 12.32 -13.56
N ASP A 67 7.88 12.04 -13.53
CA ASP A 67 7.04 11.65 -14.65
C ASP A 67 6.07 12.76 -15.06
N SER A 68 5.07 12.42 -15.89
CA SER A 68 4.08 13.35 -16.43
C SER A 68 2.71 13.28 -15.75
N ALA A 69 2.60 12.64 -14.57
CA ALA A 69 1.33 12.56 -13.87
C ALA A 69 0.74 13.95 -13.59
N SER A 70 -0.47 14.21 -14.08
CA SER A 70 -1.10 15.53 -14.03
C SER A 70 -2.11 15.67 -12.88
N GLN A 71 -2.61 14.55 -12.38
CA GLN A 71 -3.64 14.53 -11.33
C GLN A 71 -3.01 14.26 -9.97
N THR A 72 -3.22 15.18 -9.04
CA THR A 72 -2.80 14.98 -7.66
C THR A 72 -3.69 13.94 -6.98
N HIS A 73 -3.09 13.07 -6.18
CA HIS A 73 -3.80 12.06 -5.41
C HIS A 73 -3.57 12.21 -3.90
N ALA A 74 -4.66 12.07 -3.14
CA ALA A 74 -4.61 12.25 -1.69
C ALA A 74 -3.72 11.19 -1.01
N HIS A 75 -3.76 9.94 -1.48
CA HIS A 75 -2.92 8.84 -0.97
C HIS A 75 -1.45 9.13 -1.20
N ALA A 76 -1.05 9.47 -2.43
CA ALA A 76 0.33 9.85 -2.76
C ALA A 76 0.86 11.00 -1.89
N THR A 77 0.02 12.02 -1.69
CA THR A 77 0.35 13.17 -0.83
C THR A 77 0.51 12.76 0.63
N HIS A 78 -0.34 11.87 1.14
CA HIS A 78 -0.27 11.36 2.50
C HIS A 78 0.99 10.50 2.74
N VAL A 79 1.30 9.59 1.82
CA VAL A 79 2.52 8.76 1.88
C VAL A 79 3.75 9.66 1.85
N ALA A 80 3.82 10.63 0.93
CA ALA A 80 4.89 11.62 0.89
C ALA A 80 5.02 12.38 2.23
N GLY A 81 3.90 12.76 2.85
CA GLY A 81 3.88 13.40 4.16
C GLY A 81 4.46 12.50 5.25
N THR A 82 4.07 11.23 5.27
CA THR A 82 4.63 10.25 6.22
C THR A 82 6.15 10.13 6.07
N MET A 83 6.66 10.20 4.85
CA MET A 83 8.10 10.12 4.58
C MET A 83 8.84 11.41 4.93
N ILE A 84 8.42 12.58 4.40
CA ILE A 84 9.25 13.78 4.38
C ILE A 84 8.62 15.06 4.96
N ALA A 85 7.42 15.00 5.59
CA ALA A 85 6.83 16.22 6.18
C ALA A 85 7.80 16.90 7.14
N ALA A 86 7.99 18.21 6.97
CA ALA A 86 8.94 19.00 7.77
C ALA A 86 8.57 19.07 9.26
N GLY A 87 7.27 18.92 9.57
CA GLY A 87 6.75 19.03 10.92
C GLY A 87 6.32 20.46 11.27
N THR A 88 5.85 21.23 10.28
CA THR A 88 5.11 22.48 10.52
C THR A 88 3.99 22.23 11.52
N SER A 89 3.29 21.10 11.36
CA SER A 89 2.52 20.46 12.42
C SER A 89 3.36 19.34 13.05
N ALA A 90 3.73 19.51 14.32
CA ALA A 90 4.58 18.54 15.02
C ALA A 90 4.02 17.10 15.00
N ALA A 91 2.70 16.95 15.08
CA ALA A 91 2.01 15.66 15.03
C ALA A 91 2.11 14.97 13.66
N ALA A 92 2.26 15.75 12.58
CA ALA A 92 2.36 15.26 11.20
C ALA A 92 3.81 15.11 10.70
N ARG A 93 4.81 15.37 11.54
CA ARG A 93 6.22 15.30 11.14
C ARG A 93 6.58 13.96 10.54
N GLY A 94 7.14 13.96 9.33
CA GLY A 94 7.58 12.78 8.59
C GLY A 94 8.74 12.06 9.25
N MET A 95 9.00 10.84 8.80
CA MET A 95 10.07 9.99 9.36
C MET A 95 11.46 10.55 9.01
N SER A 96 11.60 11.18 7.84
CA SER A 96 12.83 11.80 7.34
C SER A 96 12.57 13.27 6.96
N PRO A 97 12.37 14.18 7.93
CA PRO A 97 11.79 15.50 7.71
C PRO A 97 12.65 16.48 6.90
N GLU A 98 13.91 16.16 6.63
CA GLU A 98 14.81 16.97 5.80
C GLU A 98 15.22 16.26 4.50
N ALA A 99 14.70 15.05 4.24
CA ALA A 99 14.95 14.35 2.98
C ALA A 99 14.24 15.04 1.81
N SER A 100 14.77 14.85 0.61
CA SER A 100 14.10 15.15 -0.65
C SER A 100 13.30 13.94 -1.12
N LEU A 101 12.31 14.17 -1.98
CA LEU A 101 11.46 13.13 -2.53
C LEU A 101 11.35 13.26 -4.04
N ASP A 102 11.67 12.21 -4.75
CA ASP A 102 11.31 12.00 -6.15
C ASP A 102 10.03 11.17 -6.19
N PHE A 103 9.00 11.63 -6.89
CA PHE A 103 7.74 10.92 -6.97
C PHE A 103 7.29 10.70 -8.41
N TYR A 104 6.57 9.58 -8.59
CA TYR A 104 6.08 9.03 -9.85
C TYR A 104 4.66 8.52 -9.64
N ASP A 105 3.86 8.45 -10.71
CA ASP A 105 2.69 7.59 -10.67
C ASP A 105 3.09 6.10 -10.85
N TRP A 106 2.16 5.19 -10.67
CA TRP A 106 2.45 3.74 -10.75
C TRP A 106 2.51 3.20 -12.19
N ASN A 107 2.27 4.05 -13.20
CA ASN A 107 2.35 3.60 -14.58
C ASN A 107 3.83 3.47 -15.00
N SER A 108 4.18 2.33 -15.60
CA SER A 108 5.57 2.04 -16.01
C SER A 108 6.58 1.96 -14.86
N ASP A 109 6.11 1.66 -13.65
CA ASP A 109 6.90 1.64 -12.41
C ASP A 109 8.22 0.84 -12.52
N THR A 110 8.21 -0.36 -13.09
CA THR A 110 9.42 -1.19 -13.24
C THR A 110 10.51 -0.54 -14.08
N THR A 111 10.11 0.15 -15.17
CA THR A 111 11.06 0.88 -16.02
C THR A 111 11.64 2.08 -15.29
N GLU A 112 10.80 2.82 -14.61
CA GLU A 112 11.18 4.01 -13.85
C GLU A 112 12.00 3.69 -12.62
N MET A 113 11.65 2.65 -11.86
CA MET A 113 12.42 2.13 -10.73
C MET A 113 13.84 1.77 -11.15
N ASN A 114 13.99 1.01 -12.24
CA ASN A 114 15.30 0.63 -12.75
C ASN A 114 16.13 1.87 -13.16
N THR A 115 15.51 2.82 -13.85
CA THR A 115 16.16 4.06 -14.27
C THR A 115 16.56 4.91 -13.06
N ALA A 116 15.68 5.11 -12.11
CA ALA A 116 15.94 5.88 -10.90
C ALA A 116 17.05 5.25 -10.06
N ALA A 117 17.06 3.92 -9.92
CA ALA A 117 18.10 3.19 -9.21
C ALA A 117 19.47 3.33 -9.88
N GLN A 118 19.54 3.27 -11.21
CA GLN A 118 20.76 3.52 -11.99
C GLN A 118 21.26 4.96 -11.82
N LEU A 119 20.37 5.92 -11.69
CA LEU A 119 20.69 7.33 -11.43
C LEU A 119 21.04 7.61 -9.96
N GLY A 120 21.01 6.60 -9.10
CA GLY A 120 21.50 6.69 -7.71
C GLY A 120 20.43 6.73 -6.63
N LEU A 121 19.14 6.56 -6.95
CA LEU A 121 18.11 6.34 -5.95
C LEU A 121 18.44 5.09 -5.13
N ARG A 122 18.29 5.18 -3.80
CA ARG A 122 18.68 4.09 -2.87
C ARG A 122 17.50 3.40 -2.23
N VAL A 123 16.42 4.12 -1.97
CA VAL A 123 15.24 3.59 -1.27
C VAL A 123 13.99 4.18 -1.89
N SER A 124 13.00 3.34 -2.12
CA SER A 124 11.67 3.77 -2.56
C SER A 124 10.55 3.08 -1.78
N ASN A 125 9.41 3.75 -1.72
CA ASN A 125 8.18 3.24 -1.12
C ASN A 125 7.13 2.94 -2.19
N HIS A 126 6.45 1.80 -2.04
CA HIS A 126 5.41 1.31 -2.96
C HIS A 126 4.22 0.81 -2.14
N SER A 127 3.23 1.69 -1.92
CA SER A 127 2.02 1.40 -1.13
C SER A 127 0.81 1.13 -2.02
N TYR A 128 0.98 0.33 -3.07
CA TYR A 128 -0.05 -0.07 -4.04
C TYR A 128 0.15 -1.52 -4.46
N GLY A 129 -0.81 -2.09 -5.18
CA GLY A 129 -0.73 -3.41 -5.77
C GLY A 129 -1.93 -3.66 -6.67
N LEU A 130 -1.89 -4.72 -7.46
CA LEU A 130 -3.04 -5.19 -8.22
C LEU A 130 -4.13 -5.71 -7.27
N ILE A 131 -5.37 -5.56 -7.67
CA ILE A 131 -6.52 -6.03 -6.91
C ILE A 131 -6.48 -7.55 -6.82
N THR A 132 -6.65 -8.08 -5.63
CA THR A 132 -6.62 -9.51 -5.32
C THR A 132 -7.75 -9.85 -4.34
N GLY A 133 -8.32 -11.03 -4.43
CA GLY A 133 -9.32 -11.52 -3.49
C GLY A 133 -10.61 -10.69 -3.47
N TRP A 134 -11.01 -10.26 -2.29
CA TRP A 134 -12.22 -9.49 -2.09
C TRP A 134 -11.98 -7.99 -2.20
N GLN A 135 -12.87 -7.30 -2.92
CA GLN A 135 -12.91 -5.84 -2.93
C GLN A 135 -14.31 -5.33 -2.68
N MET A 136 -14.41 -4.29 -1.86
CA MET A 136 -15.66 -3.56 -1.66
C MET A 136 -15.78 -2.50 -2.75
N LEU A 137 -16.55 -2.79 -3.78
CA LEU A 137 -16.79 -1.91 -4.91
C LEU A 137 -18.26 -1.57 -4.98
N SER A 138 -18.57 -0.29 -5.13
CA SER A 138 -19.95 0.22 -5.25
C SER A 138 -20.42 0.36 -6.70
N PHE A 139 -19.74 -0.27 -7.66
CA PHE A 139 -20.15 -0.27 -9.06
C PHE A 139 -20.52 -1.68 -9.52
N VAL A 140 -21.50 -1.73 -10.42
CA VAL A 140 -21.82 -2.95 -11.15
C VAL A 140 -20.82 -3.03 -12.31
N PRO A 141 -19.96 -4.06 -12.40
CA PRO A 141 -19.16 -4.26 -13.58
C PRO A 141 -20.08 -4.49 -14.78
N THR A 142 -19.99 -3.66 -15.80
CA THR A 142 -20.70 -3.89 -17.06
C THR A 142 -20.04 -5.05 -17.79
N GLY A 143 -20.84 -5.96 -18.31
CA GLY A 143 -20.37 -6.96 -19.28
C GLY A 143 -19.69 -6.26 -20.47
N GLY A 144 -18.76 -6.93 -21.14
CA GLY A 144 -17.98 -6.36 -22.24
C GLY A 144 -18.77 -5.93 -23.48
N ASP A 145 -20.09 -6.05 -23.46
CA ASP A 145 -21.02 -5.63 -24.51
C ASP A 145 -21.65 -4.23 -24.27
N GLY A 146 -21.35 -3.60 -23.14
CA GLY A 146 -21.88 -2.27 -22.80
C GLY A 146 -23.34 -2.28 -22.32
N ASP A 147 -23.96 -3.42 -22.13
CA ASP A 147 -25.31 -3.55 -21.59
C ASP A 147 -25.26 -3.51 -20.05
N ILE A 148 -26.12 -2.69 -19.48
CA ILE A 148 -26.30 -2.58 -18.03
C ILE A 148 -27.32 -3.63 -17.62
N ASP A 149 -26.89 -4.87 -17.42
CA ASP A 149 -27.73 -5.85 -16.75
C ASP A 149 -28.11 -5.32 -15.37
N PRO A 150 -29.37 -5.38 -14.97
CA PRO A 150 -29.81 -4.97 -13.65
C PRO A 150 -29.39 -6.01 -12.60
N ILE A 151 -28.07 -6.17 -12.42
CA ILE A 151 -27.56 -6.97 -11.30
C ILE A 151 -27.80 -6.15 -10.03
N PRO A 152 -28.41 -6.71 -8.99
CA PRO A 152 -28.56 -6.02 -7.72
C PRO A 152 -27.22 -5.45 -7.27
N ILE A 153 -27.19 -4.19 -6.82
CA ILE A 153 -25.97 -3.57 -6.30
C ILE A 153 -25.51 -4.39 -5.11
N VAL A 154 -24.40 -5.09 -5.28
CA VAL A 154 -23.72 -5.81 -4.20
C VAL A 154 -22.47 -5.04 -3.80
N ASN A 155 -22.15 -5.08 -2.52
CA ASN A 155 -21.04 -4.32 -2.00
C ASN A 155 -19.67 -5.01 -2.21
N TRP A 156 -19.67 -6.28 -2.57
CA TRP A 156 -18.45 -7.10 -2.67
C TRP A 156 -18.29 -7.71 -4.06
N THR A 157 -17.06 -7.69 -4.56
CA THR A 157 -16.67 -8.36 -5.79
C THR A 157 -15.47 -9.26 -5.50
N TRP A 158 -15.52 -10.49 -6.01
CA TRP A 158 -14.40 -11.43 -5.98
C TRP A 158 -13.58 -11.30 -7.27
N PHE A 159 -12.26 -11.16 -7.12
CA PHE A 159 -11.32 -11.00 -8.23
C PHE A 159 -10.47 -12.24 -8.52
N GLY A 160 -10.53 -13.27 -7.67
CA GLY A 160 -9.82 -14.52 -7.92
C GLY A 160 -10.36 -15.25 -9.15
N ASP A 161 -9.48 -15.95 -9.86
CA ASP A 161 -9.84 -16.75 -11.04
C ASP A 161 -10.48 -18.07 -10.62
N THR A 162 -11.81 -18.16 -10.76
CA THR A 162 -12.59 -19.35 -10.38
C THR A 162 -12.30 -20.60 -11.21
N ARG A 163 -11.58 -20.48 -12.32
CA ARG A 163 -11.12 -21.63 -13.12
C ARG A 163 -9.88 -22.29 -12.49
N ILE A 164 -9.12 -21.53 -11.70
CA ILE A 164 -7.92 -22.02 -11.00
C ILE A 164 -8.32 -22.50 -9.61
N SER A 165 -9.02 -21.66 -8.84
CA SER A 165 -9.57 -22.04 -7.54
C SER A 165 -10.93 -21.39 -7.31
N ALA A 166 -11.89 -22.20 -6.86
CA ALA A 166 -13.23 -21.73 -6.53
C ALA A 166 -13.31 -21.06 -5.16
N VAL A 167 -12.33 -21.24 -4.28
CA VAL A 167 -12.39 -20.88 -2.87
C VAL A 167 -11.34 -19.90 -2.40
N GLU A 168 -10.24 -19.78 -3.08
CA GLU A 168 -9.15 -18.84 -2.75
C GLU A 168 -8.65 -18.13 -4.01
N ASP A 169 -7.96 -17.00 -3.87
CA ASP A 169 -7.30 -16.35 -4.98
C ASP A 169 -5.86 -16.85 -5.09
N TYR A 170 -5.53 -17.51 -6.19
CA TYR A 170 -4.22 -18.10 -6.45
C TYR A 170 -3.08 -17.06 -6.47
N ASN A 171 -3.40 -15.76 -6.58
CA ASN A 171 -2.40 -14.69 -6.56
C ASN A 171 -1.79 -14.46 -5.16
N PHE A 172 -2.46 -14.92 -4.10
CA PHE A 172 -1.88 -14.91 -2.77
C PHE A 172 -0.75 -15.94 -2.67
N GLY A 173 0.39 -15.53 -2.15
CA GLY A 173 1.60 -16.36 -2.06
C GLY A 173 2.28 -16.68 -3.39
N TYR A 174 1.70 -16.29 -4.52
CA TYR A 174 2.24 -16.61 -5.83
C TYR A 174 3.40 -15.69 -6.23
N TYR A 175 4.58 -16.27 -6.47
CA TYR A 175 5.72 -15.54 -7.01
C TYR A 175 5.49 -15.22 -8.49
N SER A 176 4.89 -14.08 -8.74
CA SER A 176 4.41 -13.63 -10.05
C SER A 176 5.55 -13.17 -10.98
N PHE A 177 5.19 -12.93 -12.23
CA PHE A 177 6.09 -12.28 -13.19
C PHE A 177 6.54 -10.89 -12.67
N GLU A 178 5.63 -10.12 -12.10
CA GLU A 178 5.91 -8.82 -11.50
C GLU A 178 6.94 -8.92 -10.36
N ALA A 179 6.76 -9.88 -9.43
CA ALA A 179 7.71 -10.13 -8.36
C ALA A 179 9.11 -10.44 -8.90
N ARG A 180 9.19 -11.22 -9.97
CA ARG A 180 10.47 -11.53 -10.64
C ARG A 180 11.11 -10.30 -11.28
N GLU A 181 10.32 -9.41 -11.90
CA GLU A 181 10.85 -8.17 -12.48
C GLU A 181 11.42 -7.26 -11.40
N TRP A 182 10.75 -7.12 -10.27
CA TRP A 182 11.22 -6.33 -9.15
C TRP A 182 12.51 -6.92 -8.55
N ASP A 183 12.58 -8.23 -8.42
CA ASP A 183 13.82 -8.92 -8.01
C ASP A 183 14.97 -8.66 -9.00
N GLN A 184 14.67 -8.65 -10.30
CA GLN A 184 15.68 -8.36 -11.32
C GLN A 184 16.19 -6.93 -11.22
N ILE A 185 15.31 -5.96 -10.92
CA ILE A 185 15.71 -4.58 -10.67
C ILE A 185 16.67 -4.50 -9.48
N ALA A 186 16.36 -5.17 -8.37
CA ALA A 186 17.22 -5.20 -7.19
C ALA A 186 18.58 -5.86 -7.45
N ILE A 187 18.58 -6.97 -8.20
CA ILE A 187 19.82 -7.66 -8.60
C ILE A 187 20.71 -6.75 -9.46
N ASN A 188 20.12 -6.06 -10.44
CA ASN A 188 20.82 -5.15 -11.32
C ASN A 188 21.33 -3.89 -10.59
N ASN A 189 20.68 -3.53 -9.49
CA ASN A 189 20.97 -2.32 -8.70
C ASN A 189 21.18 -2.67 -7.22
N PRO A 190 22.27 -3.32 -6.83
CA PRO A 190 22.46 -3.96 -5.51
C PRO A 190 22.53 -2.96 -4.34
N ARG A 191 22.45 -1.67 -4.60
CA ARG A 191 22.36 -0.60 -3.59
C ARG A 191 21.00 0.07 -3.54
N TYR A 192 20.02 -0.46 -4.26
CA TYR A 192 18.64 0.01 -4.27
C TYR A 192 17.76 -0.97 -3.49
N LEU A 193 16.93 -0.43 -2.60
CA LEU A 193 15.93 -1.16 -1.82
C LEU A 193 14.55 -0.60 -2.14
N PHE A 194 13.69 -1.42 -2.70
CA PHE A 194 12.27 -1.12 -2.73
C PHE A 194 11.59 -1.64 -1.45
N VAL A 195 10.67 -0.81 -0.92
CA VAL A 195 9.89 -1.12 0.28
C VAL A 195 8.43 -1.21 -0.14
N LYS A 196 7.86 -2.41 -0.08
CA LYS A 196 6.53 -2.75 -0.58
C LYS A 196 5.57 -3.02 0.58
N SER A 197 4.35 -2.50 0.50
CA SER A 197 3.29 -2.88 1.45
C SER A 197 2.93 -4.37 1.30
N ALA A 198 2.68 -5.04 2.43
CA ALA A 198 2.25 -6.44 2.43
C ALA A 198 0.81 -6.63 1.92
N GLY A 199 0.01 -5.58 1.91
CA GLY A 199 -1.42 -5.61 1.58
C GLY A 199 -2.31 -5.40 2.80
N ASN A 200 -3.58 -5.08 2.54
CA ASN A 200 -4.58 -4.75 3.57
C ASN A 200 -5.78 -5.72 3.56
N ASP A 201 -5.64 -6.86 2.91
CA ASP A 201 -6.76 -7.68 2.47
C ASP A 201 -7.16 -8.75 3.49
N ARG A 202 -6.33 -9.02 4.52
CA ARG A 202 -6.48 -10.16 5.42
C ARG A 202 -7.85 -10.30 6.09
N ASN A 203 -8.55 -9.23 6.36
CA ASN A 203 -9.87 -9.25 6.98
C ASN A 203 -10.98 -8.79 6.04
N GLN A 204 -10.73 -8.74 4.74
CA GLN A 204 -11.72 -8.37 3.74
C GLN A 204 -12.60 -9.56 3.36
N GLY A 205 -13.84 -9.25 3.00
CA GLY A 205 -14.80 -10.21 2.50
C GLY A 205 -16.15 -10.11 3.17
N PRO A 206 -17.18 -10.58 2.49
CA PRO A 206 -18.53 -10.66 3.04
C PRO A 206 -18.66 -11.81 4.06
N ALA A 207 -19.70 -11.76 4.88
CA ALA A 207 -20.10 -12.93 5.67
C ALA A 207 -20.47 -14.10 4.73
N ALA A 208 -20.28 -15.33 5.20
CA ALA A 208 -20.60 -16.54 4.43
C ALA A 208 -22.05 -16.52 3.91
N GLY A 209 -22.25 -16.88 2.64
CA GLY A 209 -23.54 -16.89 1.97
C GLY A 209 -24.07 -15.51 1.56
N THR A 210 -23.31 -14.44 1.75
CA THR A 210 -23.72 -13.11 1.27
C THR A 210 -23.59 -13.02 -0.25
N ALA A 211 -24.59 -12.45 -0.90
CA ALA A 211 -24.56 -12.20 -2.34
C ALA A 211 -23.40 -11.26 -2.70
N HIS A 212 -22.63 -11.63 -3.69
CA HIS A 212 -21.47 -10.90 -4.20
C HIS A 212 -21.33 -11.09 -5.71
N SER A 213 -20.54 -10.24 -6.33
CA SER A 213 -20.22 -10.32 -7.74
C SER A 213 -18.98 -11.19 -7.96
N VAL A 214 -18.98 -12.03 -8.99
CA VAL A 214 -17.83 -12.85 -9.43
C VAL A 214 -17.81 -12.91 -10.96
N TYR A 215 -16.62 -12.91 -11.57
CA TYR A 215 -16.52 -13.05 -13.01
C TYR A 215 -16.77 -14.49 -13.45
N ASP A 216 -17.77 -14.69 -14.31
CA ASP A 216 -18.05 -15.98 -14.98
C ASP A 216 -17.32 -16.01 -16.33
N TYR A 217 -16.33 -16.87 -16.44
CA TYR A 217 -15.52 -16.99 -17.65
C TYR A 217 -16.25 -17.69 -18.81
N ALA A 218 -17.32 -18.46 -18.53
CA ALA A 218 -18.13 -19.09 -19.57
C ALA A 218 -19.10 -18.09 -20.19
N GLU A 219 -19.67 -17.20 -19.38
CA GLU A 219 -20.56 -16.15 -19.84
C GLU A 219 -19.83 -14.86 -20.24
N GLY A 220 -18.54 -14.71 -19.86
CA GLY A 220 -17.73 -13.54 -20.17
C GLY A 220 -18.16 -12.27 -19.43
N ARG A 221 -18.87 -12.39 -18.30
CA ARG A 221 -19.44 -11.27 -17.54
C ARG A 221 -19.41 -11.52 -16.04
N TYR A 222 -19.65 -10.49 -15.26
CA TYR A 222 -19.88 -10.63 -13.83
C TYR A 222 -21.29 -11.15 -13.53
N VAL A 223 -21.37 -12.12 -12.63
CA VAL A 223 -22.62 -12.74 -12.17
C VAL A 223 -22.72 -12.67 -10.64
N LEU A 224 -23.95 -12.84 -10.12
CA LEU A 224 -24.14 -12.99 -8.68
C LEU A 224 -23.81 -14.41 -8.22
N SER A 225 -23.12 -14.52 -7.09
CA SER A 225 -22.88 -15.76 -6.36
C SER A 225 -23.16 -15.56 -4.87
N THR A 226 -23.43 -16.64 -4.18
CA THR A 226 -23.49 -16.73 -2.71
C THR A 226 -22.49 -17.74 -2.17
N ASP A 227 -21.58 -18.23 -3.01
CA ASP A 227 -20.55 -19.17 -2.63
C ASP A 227 -19.63 -18.55 -1.58
N THR A 228 -19.24 -19.34 -0.60
CA THR A 228 -18.24 -18.92 0.39
C THR A 228 -16.85 -19.06 -0.20
N ARG A 229 -16.11 -17.96 -0.19
CA ARG A 229 -14.71 -17.91 -0.65
C ARG A 229 -13.84 -17.36 0.47
N SER A 230 -12.72 -17.98 0.73
CA SER A 230 -11.72 -17.46 1.67
C SER A 230 -10.68 -16.65 0.90
N LEU A 231 -10.05 -15.72 1.59
CA LEU A 231 -8.90 -14.99 1.03
C LEU A 231 -7.74 -15.95 0.78
N ASP A 232 -7.49 -16.78 1.77
CA ASP A 232 -6.48 -17.83 1.77
C ASP A 232 -7.06 -19.10 2.38
N GLY A 233 -6.53 -20.24 2.05
CA GLY A 233 -6.90 -21.52 2.64
C GLY A 233 -6.35 -21.74 4.07
N ASN A 234 -5.55 -20.82 4.60
CA ASN A 234 -4.65 -21.03 5.73
C ASN A 234 -4.97 -20.20 6.98
N GLY A 235 -6.20 -19.72 7.14
CA GLY A 235 -6.65 -19.05 8.35
C GLY A 235 -6.01 -17.68 8.58
N GLY A 236 -5.76 -16.92 7.53
CA GLY A 236 -5.24 -15.55 7.53
C GLY A 236 -3.75 -15.44 7.20
N TYR A 237 -3.08 -16.55 6.96
CA TYR A 237 -1.72 -16.57 6.39
C TYR A 237 -1.77 -16.52 4.87
N ASP A 238 -0.63 -16.21 4.23
CA ASP A 238 -0.46 -16.28 2.80
C ASP A 238 -1.33 -15.29 1.99
N CYS A 239 -1.58 -14.11 2.54
CA CYS A 239 -2.36 -13.09 1.82
C CYS A 239 -1.49 -11.96 1.22
N ILE A 240 -0.19 -12.18 1.06
CA ILE A 240 0.72 -11.31 0.32
C ILE A 240 0.65 -11.67 -1.16
N SER A 241 0.49 -10.68 -2.03
CA SER A 241 0.31 -10.92 -3.46
C SER A 241 1.27 -10.10 -4.34
N HIS A 242 1.37 -10.49 -5.61
CA HIS A 242 2.08 -9.78 -6.67
C HIS A 242 3.53 -9.40 -6.29
N ALA A 243 3.95 -8.15 -6.50
CA ALA A 243 5.29 -7.68 -6.14
C ALA A 243 5.63 -7.82 -4.64
N GLY A 244 4.63 -7.99 -3.78
CA GLY A 244 4.84 -8.25 -2.35
C GLY A 244 5.56 -9.57 -2.06
N THR A 245 5.54 -10.54 -3.00
CA THR A 245 6.24 -11.83 -2.91
C THR A 245 7.68 -11.78 -3.44
N ALA A 246 8.16 -10.62 -3.88
CA ALA A 246 9.56 -10.45 -4.31
C ALA A 246 10.53 -10.70 -3.16
N LYS A 247 11.70 -11.29 -3.48
CA LYS A 247 12.65 -11.82 -2.50
C LYS A 247 13.78 -10.87 -2.15
N ASN A 248 14.03 -9.87 -2.99
CA ASN A 248 15.14 -8.93 -2.83
C ASN A 248 14.70 -7.53 -2.38
N GLY A 249 13.43 -7.40 -1.99
CA GLY A 249 12.85 -6.19 -1.40
C GLY A 249 12.50 -6.36 0.08
N LEU A 250 11.90 -5.34 0.63
CA LEU A 250 11.35 -5.36 1.98
C LEU A 250 9.84 -5.26 1.92
N THR A 251 9.13 -6.35 2.17
CA THR A 251 7.67 -6.36 2.30
C THR A 251 7.29 -6.06 3.74
N VAL A 252 6.46 -5.02 3.94
CA VAL A 252 6.16 -4.44 5.25
C VAL A 252 4.68 -4.58 5.57
N GLY A 253 4.39 -5.31 6.64
CA GLY A 253 3.07 -5.37 7.27
C GLY A 253 2.82 -4.21 8.23
N ALA A 254 1.60 -4.11 8.75
CA ALA A 254 1.20 -3.07 9.68
C ALA A 254 0.99 -3.64 11.10
N VAL A 255 1.40 -2.88 12.09
CA VAL A 255 1.15 -3.17 13.51
C VAL A 255 0.28 -2.07 14.12
N ASN A 256 -0.42 -2.41 15.19
CA ASN A 256 -1.13 -1.43 16.00
C ASN A 256 -0.14 -0.52 16.73
N ASP A 257 -0.61 0.65 17.13
CA ASP A 257 0.18 1.62 17.90
C ASP A 257 0.78 0.96 19.16
N VAL A 258 2.10 1.09 19.33
CA VAL A 258 2.80 0.59 20.50
C VAL A 258 2.95 1.74 21.50
N ALA A 259 2.00 1.84 22.42
CA ALA A 259 1.98 2.92 23.41
C ALA A 259 3.30 2.98 24.20
N GLY A 260 3.94 4.14 24.17
CA GLY A 260 5.26 4.36 24.80
C GLY A 260 6.45 3.77 24.04
N GLY A 261 6.22 3.28 22.81
CA GLY A 261 7.24 2.72 21.91
C GLY A 261 7.62 1.27 22.19
N TYR A 262 8.43 0.73 21.27
CA TYR A 262 8.86 -0.67 21.37
C TYR A 262 9.69 -0.92 22.64
N GLN A 263 9.29 -1.91 23.42
CA GLN A 263 10.00 -2.37 24.60
C GLN A 263 10.30 -3.87 24.56
N ARG A 264 9.35 -4.66 24.03
CA ARG A 264 9.45 -6.13 23.92
C ARG A 264 8.47 -6.66 22.86
N PRO A 265 8.75 -7.79 22.21
CA PRO A 265 7.93 -8.34 21.13
C PRO A 265 6.46 -8.53 21.50
N GLN A 266 6.16 -8.90 22.75
CA GLN A 266 4.79 -9.18 23.22
C GLN A 266 3.86 -7.96 23.23
N LEU A 267 4.41 -6.75 23.12
CA LEU A 267 3.62 -5.51 23.03
C LEU A 267 3.33 -5.12 21.58
N VAL A 268 3.91 -5.80 20.60
CA VAL A 268 3.67 -5.57 19.17
C VAL A 268 2.57 -6.52 18.71
N THR A 269 1.46 -5.96 18.26
CA THR A 269 0.32 -6.73 17.72
C THR A 269 0.07 -6.32 16.29
N MET A 270 -0.17 -7.29 15.41
CA MET A 270 -0.52 -7.04 14.03
C MET A 270 -1.85 -6.31 13.92
N SER A 271 -1.95 -5.36 12.99
CA SER A 271 -3.22 -4.78 12.59
C SER A 271 -4.09 -5.85 11.91
N SER A 272 -5.40 -5.81 12.17
CA SER A 272 -6.33 -6.84 11.69
C SER A 272 -6.37 -6.99 10.17
N PHE A 273 -6.14 -5.88 9.47
CA PHE A 273 -6.18 -5.83 8.01
C PHE A 273 -4.85 -6.24 7.35
N SER A 274 -3.72 -6.16 8.08
CA SER A 274 -2.40 -6.37 7.47
C SER A 274 -2.23 -7.79 6.97
N CYS A 275 -1.88 -7.93 5.71
CA CYS A 275 -1.41 -9.19 5.18
C CYS A 275 -0.09 -9.61 5.80
N TRP A 276 0.17 -10.90 5.83
CA TRP A 276 1.39 -11.52 6.32
C TRP A 276 1.67 -12.84 5.61
N GLY A 277 2.93 -13.28 5.69
CA GLY A 277 3.36 -14.56 5.13
C GLY A 277 3.16 -15.74 6.10
N PRO A 278 3.70 -16.89 5.73
CA PRO A 278 4.59 -17.10 4.58
C PRO A 278 3.90 -16.88 3.24
N ALA A 279 4.66 -16.49 2.21
CA ALA A 279 4.22 -16.33 0.83
C ALA A 279 5.15 -17.12 -0.09
#